data_e1ef24c11717e6184fa41f3f20341ba0
#
_entry.id   e1ef24c11717e6184fa41f3f20341ba0
#
_cell.length_a   1.000
_cell.length_b   1.000
_cell.length_c   1.000
_cell.angle_alpha   90.00
_cell.angle_beta   90.00
_cell.angle_gamma   90.00
#
_symmetry.space_group_name_H-M   'P 1'
#
loop_
_entity.id
_entity.type
_entity.pdbx_description
1 polymer ?
#
loop_
_entity_poly.entity_id
_entity_poly.type
_entity_poly.pdbx_seq_one_letter_code
_entity_poly.pdbx_strand_id
1 'polypeptide(L)'
;MTRTRTLRTLRTTLAGCFVAALTVMPSMSAHATMGPAVTSPTLLAARPLALLASDALDDVDAALLAWDLPAARAAMKRAPNTPQAKVKRGVVKLYEAEYAEAEALLAEVIAAGTLPEGSAALEEATHYLGLSRGAQTALDQAIVVRSEDGNFEAVFASDEDALLAPYLFDAMKDARERIGAIIGVMPAHTVRFEFLDLATKLALVTPLSVENIRTTGTVGVTKYRRVMMISPRIMVYGYGWLDTAVHEYVHYVLTMRTDNLAPVWLQEGLAKLLETRWRRTDPEPLGPTIAYRLHRAIVDDDLVTLSEMYPSVAMLPSAERAALAYAEVETMLGLLHERKGNEGLARLLDKVAAGEDAEAALAHAWGDDFEAFMSEWKRVTKARTASGEDGELSTVEFKDGKPAPEQFGDVFSELGGGVARQHARLGALLQARDHDHAAAAQYEKARSADKRARKDPTLARRLGRLYVDLERFVDAVPLLDIAAAVDPENANLAAAQGRAKLRSGDQDGAALALGRAIRNNPFIPTLHCDLAALAPTEARRLAEQKLCDAKGG
;
A
#
# COMPACT_ATOMS: atom_id res chain seq x y z
N MET A 1 -34.48 -26.99 -39.91
CA MET A 1 -33.44 -27.82 -39.28
C MET A 1 -32.10 -27.17 -39.58
N THR A 2 -31.53 -26.48 -38.66
CA THR A 2 -30.07 -26.31 -38.45
C THR A 2 -29.91 -25.35 -37.25
N ARG A 3 -29.40 -25.88 -36.17
CA ARG A 3 -29.18 -25.19 -34.90
C ARG A 3 -27.90 -24.33 -35.00
N THR A 4 -28.02 -23.04 -34.82
CA THR A 4 -26.92 -22.10 -34.62
C THR A 4 -26.58 -22.09 -33.13
N ARG A 5 -25.41 -22.57 -32.77
CA ARG A 5 -24.80 -22.48 -31.42
C ARG A 5 -24.21 -21.07 -31.24
N THR A 6 -24.80 -20.32 -30.35
CA THR A 6 -24.25 -19.07 -29.84
C THR A 6 -23.12 -19.37 -28.83
N LEU A 7 -21.89 -19.07 -29.18
CA LEU A 7 -20.75 -19.03 -28.27
C LEU A 7 -20.85 -17.76 -27.41
N ARG A 8 -21.17 -17.92 -26.13
CA ARG A 8 -20.98 -16.91 -25.10
C ARG A 8 -19.50 -16.86 -24.78
N THR A 9 -18.79 -15.84 -25.21
CA THR A 9 -17.49 -15.46 -24.73
C THR A 9 -17.64 -14.86 -23.33
N LEU A 10 -17.16 -15.57 -22.31
CA LEU A 10 -16.90 -14.99 -20.99
C LEU A 10 -15.75 -13.98 -21.13
N ARG A 11 -16.07 -12.71 -20.99
CA ARG A 11 -15.10 -11.68 -20.68
C ARG A 11 -14.83 -11.72 -19.17
N THR A 12 -13.69 -12.27 -18.76
CA THR A 12 -13.11 -12.07 -17.44
C THR A 12 -12.43 -10.70 -17.43
N THR A 13 -13.12 -9.71 -16.90
CA THR A 13 -12.53 -8.42 -16.51
C THR A 13 -11.80 -8.63 -15.18
N LEU A 14 -10.47 -8.61 -15.21
CA LEU A 14 -9.62 -8.52 -14.03
C LEU A 14 -9.55 -7.05 -13.61
N ALA A 15 -10.17 -6.73 -12.49
CA ALA A 15 -10.11 -5.42 -11.85
C ALA A 15 -9.45 -5.57 -10.48
N GLY A 16 -8.57 -4.67 -10.13
CA GLY A 16 -8.35 -4.34 -8.77
C GLY A 16 -6.94 -4.17 -8.26
N CYS A 17 -6.68 -2.96 -7.82
CA CYS A 17 -5.53 -2.60 -7.04
C CYS A 17 -5.86 -2.63 -5.58
N PHE A 18 -5.17 -3.45 -4.84
CA PHE A 18 -5.18 -3.30 -3.39
C PHE A 18 -3.82 -3.69 -2.79
N VAL A 19 -3.31 -2.79 -1.97
CA VAL A 19 -2.21 -3.05 -1.05
C VAL A 19 -2.75 -3.99 0.01
N ALA A 20 -2.30 -5.23 0.03
CA ALA A 20 -2.69 -6.21 1.03
C ALA A 20 -1.50 -6.55 1.92
N ALA A 21 -1.55 -6.09 3.16
CA ALA A 21 -0.67 -6.60 4.20
C ALA A 21 -1.15 -7.99 4.63
N LEU A 22 -0.51 -9.04 4.17
CA LEU A 22 -0.79 -10.41 4.59
C LEU A 22 -0.08 -10.69 5.92
N THR A 23 -0.82 -10.63 7.03
CA THR A 23 -0.40 -11.23 8.29
C THR A 23 -0.85 -12.70 8.30
N VAL A 24 0.00 -13.61 7.85
CA VAL A 24 -0.22 -15.05 8.06
C VAL A 24 0.28 -15.40 9.46
N MET A 25 -0.63 -15.64 10.39
CA MET A 25 -0.31 -16.27 11.66
C MET A 25 -0.26 -17.80 11.48
N PRO A 26 0.68 -18.52 12.11
CA PRO A 26 0.56 -19.96 12.22
C PRO A 26 -0.63 -20.29 13.14
N SER A 27 -1.54 -21.13 12.67
CA SER A 27 -2.69 -21.63 13.44
C SER A 27 -2.18 -22.53 14.56
N MET A 28 -2.24 -22.06 15.81
CA MET A 28 -2.18 -22.93 16.97
C MET A 28 -3.61 -23.25 17.40
N SER A 29 -4.09 -24.42 17.05
CA SER A 29 -5.33 -25.00 17.61
C SER A 29 -5.02 -25.54 18.99
N ALA A 30 -5.38 -24.81 20.04
CA ALA A 30 -5.41 -25.34 21.40
C ALA A 30 -6.85 -25.75 21.75
N HIS A 31 -7.14 -27.05 21.71
CA HIS A 31 -8.33 -27.63 22.34
C HIS A 31 -8.05 -27.83 23.81
N ALA A 32 -8.60 -26.97 24.67
CA ALA A 32 -8.63 -27.20 26.12
C ALA A 32 -9.92 -27.91 26.49
N THR A 33 -9.82 -29.19 26.84
CA THR A 33 -10.86 -29.93 27.55
C THR A 33 -10.67 -29.75 29.06
N MET A 34 -11.67 -29.19 29.74
CA MET A 34 -11.73 -29.10 31.22
C MET A 34 -12.03 -30.48 31.82
N GLY A 35 -11.22 -30.89 32.79
CA GLY A 35 -11.50 -31.96 33.72
C GLY A 35 -11.06 -31.55 35.15
N PRO A 36 -11.66 -32.12 36.24
CA PRO A 36 -11.80 -31.43 37.50
C PRO A 36 -10.59 -31.47 38.44
N ALA A 37 -10.58 -30.48 39.35
CA ALA A 37 -9.59 -30.22 40.38
C ALA A 37 -9.38 -31.41 41.35
N VAL A 38 -8.11 -31.74 41.60
CA VAL A 38 -7.69 -32.49 42.81
C VAL A 38 -6.56 -31.72 43.48
N THR A 39 -6.84 -31.29 44.69
CA THR A 39 -5.90 -30.69 45.64
C THR A 39 -5.02 -31.77 46.29
N SER A 40 -3.69 -31.57 46.31
CA SER A 40 -2.80 -32.05 47.39
C SER A 40 -1.36 -31.50 47.28
N PRO A 41 -0.59 -31.43 48.36
CA PRO A 41 0.37 -30.37 48.58
C PRO A 41 1.85 -30.78 48.38
N THR A 42 2.69 -29.75 48.22
CA THR A 42 4.11 -29.66 48.53
C THR A 42 5.05 -30.78 48.02
N LEU A 43 5.73 -30.48 46.94
CA LEU A 43 7.12 -30.89 46.72
C LEU A 43 7.82 -29.80 45.93
N LEU A 44 8.68 -29.04 46.58
CA LEU A 44 9.73 -28.24 45.93
C LEU A 44 10.71 -29.24 45.27
N ALA A 45 10.35 -29.69 44.08
CA ALA A 45 11.27 -30.41 43.20
C ALA A 45 11.85 -29.40 42.21
N ALA A 46 13.16 -29.41 42.10
CA ALA A 46 13.92 -28.64 41.12
C ALA A 46 13.24 -28.76 39.74
N ARG A 47 12.76 -27.65 39.19
CA ARG A 47 12.26 -27.59 37.82
C ARG A 47 13.37 -28.13 36.90
N PRO A 48 13.10 -29.13 36.04
CA PRO A 48 14.13 -29.61 35.11
C PRO A 48 14.57 -28.44 34.22
N LEU A 49 15.86 -28.38 33.91
CA LEU A 49 16.46 -27.41 32.97
C LEU A 49 15.69 -27.32 31.63
N ALA A 50 15.02 -28.38 31.23
CA ALA A 50 14.17 -28.45 30.03
C ALA A 50 12.91 -27.55 30.10
N LEU A 51 12.29 -27.37 31.29
CA LEU A 51 11.15 -26.45 31.47
C LEU A 51 11.60 -24.97 31.42
N LEU A 52 12.79 -24.67 31.98
CA LEU A 52 13.38 -23.32 31.86
C LEU A 52 13.80 -22.98 30.44
N ALA A 53 14.11 -24.00 29.64
CA ALA A 53 14.46 -23.88 28.23
C ALA A 53 13.25 -23.56 27.34
N SER A 54 12.09 -24.17 27.61
CA SER A 54 10.82 -23.89 26.95
C SER A 54 10.43 -22.42 27.18
N ASP A 55 10.45 -21.96 28.42
CA ASP A 55 10.09 -20.59 28.79
C ASP A 55 10.96 -19.53 28.04
N ALA A 56 12.26 -19.82 27.81
CA ALA A 56 13.13 -18.86 27.13
C ALA A 56 12.87 -18.77 25.61
N LEU A 57 12.48 -19.87 24.95
CA LEU A 57 12.12 -19.85 23.54
C LEU A 57 10.73 -19.23 23.33
N ASP A 58 9.80 -19.46 24.24
CA ASP A 58 8.48 -18.80 24.23
C ASP A 58 8.62 -17.29 24.40
N ASP A 59 9.54 -16.83 25.29
CA ASP A 59 9.90 -15.42 25.42
C ASP A 59 10.47 -14.84 24.12
N VAL A 60 11.27 -15.61 23.36
CA VAL A 60 11.78 -15.17 22.04
C VAL A 60 10.63 -15.00 21.06
N ASP A 61 9.71 -15.98 21.00
CA ASP A 61 8.57 -15.92 20.08
C ASP A 61 7.64 -14.75 20.41
N ALA A 62 7.32 -14.53 21.68
CA ALA A 62 6.53 -13.38 22.12
C ALA A 62 7.20 -12.04 21.75
N ALA A 63 8.52 -11.94 21.96
CA ALA A 63 9.28 -10.73 21.61
C ALA A 63 9.38 -10.51 20.09
N LEU A 64 9.52 -11.58 19.29
CA LEU A 64 9.49 -11.48 17.83
C LEU A 64 8.11 -11.10 17.31
N LEU A 65 7.04 -11.60 17.94
CA LEU A 65 5.66 -11.22 17.60
C LEU A 65 5.42 -9.72 17.82
N ALA A 66 5.90 -9.18 18.94
CA ALA A 66 5.82 -7.76 19.28
C ALA A 66 6.90 -6.89 18.60
N TRP A 67 7.79 -7.49 17.80
CA TRP A 67 8.95 -6.84 17.16
C TRP A 67 9.94 -6.18 18.15
N ASP A 68 9.95 -6.66 19.39
CA ASP A 68 10.91 -6.25 20.42
C ASP A 68 12.22 -7.06 20.30
N LEU A 69 13.10 -6.64 19.39
CA LEU A 69 14.39 -7.30 19.21
C LEU A 69 15.31 -7.21 20.43
N PRO A 70 15.35 -6.13 21.22
CA PRO A 70 16.06 -6.12 22.49
C PRO A 70 15.61 -7.23 23.42
N ALA A 71 14.30 -7.43 23.60
CA ALA A 71 13.76 -8.53 24.41
C ALA A 71 14.09 -9.90 23.80
N ALA A 72 13.92 -10.08 22.48
CA ALA A 72 14.27 -11.31 21.79
C ALA A 72 15.75 -11.70 22.00
N ARG A 73 16.68 -10.74 21.88
CA ARG A 73 18.11 -10.95 22.15
C ARG A 73 18.36 -11.31 23.60
N ALA A 74 17.68 -10.66 24.55
CA ALA A 74 17.80 -10.96 25.97
C ALA A 74 17.29 -12.39 26.30
N ALA A 75 16.17 -12.80 25.72
CA ALA A 75 15.66 -14.15 25.83
C ALA A 75 16.60 -15.20 25.20
N MET A 76 17.16 -14.90 24.01
CA MET A 76 18.14 -15.78 23.36
C MET A 76 19.42 -16.01 24.17
N LYS A 77 19.84 -15.06 25.00
CA LYS A 77 20.99 -15.27 25.90
C LYS A 77 20.71 -16.30 26.99
N ARG A 78 19.45 -16.50 27.36
CA ARG A 78 19.01 -17.50 28.34
C ARG A 78 18.68 -18.85 27.70
N ALA A 79 18.46 -18.87 26.39
CA ALA A 79 18.07 -20.07 25.67
C ALA A 79 19.18 -21.12 25.68
N PRO A 80 18.84 -22.42 25.80
CA PRO A 80 19.80 -23.50 25.79
C PRO A 80 20.47 -23.64 24.42
N ASN A 81 21.59 -24.36 24.37
CA ASN A 81 22.23 -24.66 23.10
C ASN A 81 21.61 -25.92 22.44
N THR A 82 20.38 -25.78 21.94
CA THR A 82 19.63 -26.83 21.24
C THR A 82 19.43 -26.47 19.76
N PRO A 83 19.12 -27.44 18.89
CA PRO A 83 18.77 -27.17 17.49
C PRO A 83 17.63 -26.16 17.35
N GLN A 84 16.59 -26.25 18.18
CA GLN A 84 15.45 -25.31 18.19
C GLN A 84 15.90 -23.89 18.53
N ALA A 85 16.74 -23.73 19.56
CA ALA A 85 17.32 -22.42 19.90
C ALA A 85 18.18 -21.85 18.77
N LYS A 86 18.87 -22.72 18.02
CA LYS A 86 19.63 -22.29 16.84
C LYS A 86 18.72 -21.81 15.71
N VAL A 87 17.57 -22.45 15.49
CA VAL A 87 16.52 -21.95 14.57
C VAL A 87 16.09 -20.55 14.99
N LYS A 88 15.71 -20.37 16.27
CA LYS A 88 15.30 -19.05 16.77
C LYS A 88 16.38 -17.97 16.62
N ARG A 89 17.66 -18.31 16.79
CA ARG A 89 18.77 -17.36 16.49
C ARG A 89 18.78 -16.95 15.03
N GLY A 90 18.58 -17.89 14.11
CA GLY A 90 18.47 -17.60 12.68
C GLY A 90 17.27 -16.68 12.37
N VAL A 91 16.12 -16.93 13.01
CA VAL A 91 14.92 -16.08 12.86
C VAL A 91 15.20 -14.66 13.40
N VAL A 92 15.79 -14.52 14.59
CA VAL A 92 16.18 -13.21 15.14
C VAL A 92 17.09 -12.46 14.16
N LYS A 93 18.08 -13.14 13.56
CA LYS A 93 18.97 -12.56 12.54
C LYS A 93 18.24 -12.06 11.31
N LEU A 94 17.21 -12.77 10.84
CA LEU A 94 16.36 -12.31 9.74
C LEU A 94 15.61 -11.02 10.11
N TYR A 95 15.06 -10.93 11.34
CA TYR A 95 14.40 -9.72 11.84
C TYR A 95 15.37 -8.54 12.05
N GLU A 96 16.68 -8.83 12.21
CA GLU A 96 17.76 -7.84 12.24
C GLU A 96 18.19 -7.40 10.82
N ALA A 97 17.65 -8.00 9.78
CA ALA A 97 18.08 -7.89 8.38
C ALA A 97 19.52 -8.40 8.11
N GLU A 98 20.04 -9.26 8.99
CA GLU A 98 21.34 -9.94 8.87
C GLU A 98 21.15 -11.26 8.09
N TYR A 99 20.78 -11.16 6.81
CA TYR A 99 20.29 -12.28 6.02
C TYR A 99 21.31 -13.40 5.80
N ALA A 100 22.59 -13.05 5.64
CA ALA A 100 23.66 -14.02 5.47
C ALA A 100 23.91 -14.83 6.75
N GLU A 101 23.86 -14.19 7.92
CA GLU A 101 23.99 -14.88 9.21
C GLU A 101 22.76 -15.76 9.48
N ALA A 102 21.57 -15.28 9.16
CA ALA A 102 20.33 -16.04 9.25
C ALA A 102 20.39 -17.31 8.39
N GLU A 103 20.80 -17.18 7.11
CA GLU A 103 20.97 -18.31 6.21
C GLU A 103 21.97 -19.33 6.76
N ALA A 104 23.15 -18.88 7.20
CA ALA A 104 24.19 -19.77 7.70
C ALA A 104 23.70 -20.61 8.90
N LEU A 105 23.03 -19.96 9.88
CA LEU A 105 22.48 -20.64 11.06
C LEU A 105 21.39 -21.66 10.71
N LEU A 106 20.45 -21.27 9.85
CA LEU A 106 19.32 -22.09 9.47
C LEU A 106 19.74 -23.27 8.57
N ALA A 107 20.63 -23.04 7.60
CA ALA A 107 21.16 -24.08 6.74
C ALA A 107 21.97 -25.13 7.54
N GLU A 108 22.78 -24.67 8.52
CA GLU A 108 23.55 -25.57 9.38
C GLU A 108 22.63 -26.51 10.20
N VAL A 109 21.55 -25.99 10.79
CA VAL A 109 20.60 -26.78 11.59
C VAL A 109 19.90 -27.83 10.72
N ILE A 110 19.47 -27.46 9.52
CA ILE A 110 18.79 -28.36 8.59
C ILE A 110 19.77 -29.43 8.11
N ALA A 111 21.00 -29.07 7.73
CA ALA A 111 22.02 -29.99 7.27
C ALA A 111 22.47 -31.00 8.34
N ALA A 112 22.44 -30.60 9.61
CA ALA A 112 22.78 -31.49 10.74
C ALA A 112 21.75 -32.61 10.96
N GLY A 113 20.54 -32.52 10.39
CA GLY A 113 19.49 -33.53 10.50
C GLY A 113 19.03 -33.80 11.94
N THR A 114 19.22 -32.84 12.85
CA THR A 114 18.91 -33.00 14.29
C THR A 114 17.48 -32.64 14.65
N LEU A 115 16.75 -31.99 13.75
CA LEU A 115 15.32 -31.68 13.91
C LEU A 115 14.51 -32.86 13.37
N PRO A 116 13.47 -33.33 14.11
CA PRO A 116 12.60 -34.39 13.62
C PRO A 116 11.89 -34.00 12.32
N GLU A 117 11.74 -34.98 11.42
CA GLU A 117 10.97 -34.80 10.19
C GLU A 117 9.51 -34.42 10.52
N GLY A 118 8.95 -33.45 9.82
CA GLY A 118 7.60 -32.92 10.07
C GLY A 118 7.43 -32.10 11.38
N SER A 119 8.52 -31.78 12.07
CA SER A 119 8.43 -30.93 13.28
C SER A 119 8.25 -29.46 12.91
N ALA A 120 7.49 -28.73 13.73
CA ALA A 120 7.30 -27.29 13.59
C ALA A 120 8.64 -26.52 13.50
N ALA A 121 9.66 -26.95 14.23
CA ALA A 121 10.98 -26.32 14.19
C ALA A 121 11.70 -26.55 12.82
N LEU A 122 11.51 -27.69 12.16
CA LEU A 122 12.07 -27.93 10.84
C LEU A 122 11.31 -27.12 9.77
N GLU A 123 9.99 -27.04 9.87
CA GLU A 123 9.15 -26.22 8.99
C GLU A 123 9.52 -24.75 9.13
N GLU A 124 9.65 -24.25 10.37
CA GLU A 124 10.10 -22.89 10.67
C GLU A 124 11.49 -22.62 10.08
N ALA A 125 12.46 -23.51 10.33
CA ALA A 125 13.82 -23.38 9.80
C ALA A 125 13.83 -23.30 8.27
N THR A 126 13.05 -24.17 7.61
CA THR A 126 12.95 -24.22 6.14
C THR A 126 12.31 -22.96 5.58
N HIS A 127 11.24 -22.49 6.21
CA HIS A 127 10.55 -21.24 5.82
C HIS A 127 11.49 -20.03 5.90
N TYR A 128 12.13 -19.82 7.05
CA TYR A 128 13.00 -18.66 7.25
C TYR A 128 14.33 -18.77 6.48
N LEU A 129 14.82 -19.99 6.20
CA LEU A 129 15.94 -20.19 5.28
C LEU A 129 15.58 -19.71 3.86
N GLY A 130 14.39 -20.06 3.39
CA GLY A 130 13.88 -19.59 2.10
C GLY A 130 13.83 -18.07 2.01
N LEU A 131 13.27 -17.41 3.04
CA LEU A 131 13.21 -15.95 3.12
C LEU A 131 14.60 -15.30 3.19
N SER A 132 15.54 -15.88 3.94
CA SER A 132 16.92 -15.36 4.06
C SER A 132 17.64 -15.38 2.72
N ARG A 133 17.56 -16.50 1.99
CA ARG A 133 18.10 -16.64 0.62
C ARG A 133 17.42 -15.71 -0.36
N GLY A 134 16.09 -15.63 -0.27
CA GLY A 134 15.29 -14.74 -1.08
C GLY A 134 15.71 -13.27 -0.90
N ALA A 135 15.92 -12.83 0.35
CA ALA A 135 16.33 -11.47 0.65
C ALA A 135 17.74 -11.17 0.12
N GLN A 136 18.71 -12.07 0.28
CA GLN A 136 20.04 -11.91 -0.31
C GLN A 136 19.97 -11.80 -1.84
N THR A 137 19.17 -12.65 -2.49
CA THR A 137 18.99 -12.60 -3.94
C THR A 137 18.28 -11.32 -4.39
N ALA A 138 17.23 -10.91 -3.68
CA ALA A 138 16.44 -9.74 -4.05
C ALA A 138 17.21 -8.43 -3.87
N LEU A 139 18.11 -8.37 -2.88
CA LEU A 139 18.86 -7.20 -2.47
C LEU A 139 20.37 -7.33 -2.79
N ASP A 140 20.74 -8.22 -3.72
CA ASP A 140 22.13 -8.31 -4.18
C ASP A 140 22.58 -6.97 -4.75
N GLN A 141 23.73 -6.47 -4.27
CA GLN A 141 24.30 -5.15 -4.61
C GLN A 141 23.37 -3.95 -4.32
N ALA A 142 22.40 -4.10 -3.41
CA ALA A 142 21.47 -3.04 -3.07
C ALA A 142 22.18 -1.79 -2.51
N ILE A 143 21.65 -0.61 -2.87
CA ILE A 143 22.10 0.67 -2.34
C ILE A 143 21.34 0.97 -1.04
N VAL A 144 22.08 1.35 -0.01
CA VAL A 144 21.53 1.75 1.29
C VAL A 144 21.68 3.26 1.48
N VAL A 145 20.57 3.93 1.74
CA VAL A 145 20.51 5.36 2.04
C VAL A 145 19.84 5.54 3.40
N ARG A 146 20.39 6.44 4.24
CA ARG A 146 19.82 6.73 5.57
C ARG A 146 19.32 8.17 5.64
N SER A 147 18.23 8.38 6.37
CA SER A 147 17.75 9.72 6.69
C SER A 147 18.76 10.44 7.60
N GLU A 148 18.81 11.78 7.52
CA GLU A 148 19.76 12.60 8.31
C GLU A 148 19.57 12.42 9.82
N ASP A 149 18.33 12.19 10.26
CA ASP A 149 17.97 11.97 11.66
C ASP A 149 18.18 10.52 12.14
N GLY A 150 18.56 9.61 11.24
CA GLY A 150 18.79 8.19 11.51
C GLY A 150 17.51 7.37 11.79
N ASN A 151 16.32 7.97 11.71
CA ASN A 151 15.07 7.28 12.00
C ASN A 151 14.66 6.28 10.89
N PHE A 152 15.14 6.50 9.67
CA PHE A 152 14.78 5.68 8.51
C PHE A 152 16.00 5.24 7.71
N GLU A 153 15.91 4.04 7.16
CA GLU A 153 16.86 3.48 6.22
C GLU A 153 16.08 2.96 5.00
N ALA A 154 16.50 3.31 3.81
CA ALA A 154 15.96 2.81 2.57
C ALA A 154 17.00 1.99 1.82
N VAL A 155 16.62 0.80 1.37
CA VAL A 155 17.44 -0.17 0.65
C VAL A 155 16.83 -0.35 -0.73
N PHE A 156 17.59 -0.05 -1.77
CA PHE A 156 17.12 -0.09 -3.15
C PHE A 156 17.80 -1.22 -3.90
N ALA A 157 17.00 -2.16 -4.41
CA ALA A 157 17.49 -3.27 -5.23
C ALA A 157 18.03 -2.82 -6.62
N SER A 158 17.79 -1.57 -7.00
CA SER A 158 18.32 -0.93 -8.20
C SER A 158 18.82 0.48 -7.85
N ASP A 159 19.96 0.88 -8.43
CA ASP A 159 20.52 2.22 -8.25
C ASP A 159 19.63 3.33 -8.80
N GLU A 160 18.86 3.04 -9.86
CA GLU A 160 17.88 3.98 -10.40
C GLU A 160 16.81 4.38 -9.38
N ASP A 161 16.47 3.48 -8.46
CA ASP A 161 15.45 3.69 -7.45
C ASP A 161 15.93 4.56 -6.27
N ALA A 162 17.23 4.83 -6.15
CA ALA A 162 17.78 5.69 -5.11
C ALA A 162 17.25 7.14 -5.17
N LEU A 163 16.73 7.57 -6.31
CA LEU A 163 16.05 8.87 -6.43
C LEU A 163 14.79 9.00 -5.55
N LEU A 164 14.22 7.86 -5.08
CA LEU A 164 13.07 7.86 -4.18
C LEU A 164 13.42 8.36 -2.77
N ALA A 165 14.68 8.18 -2.34
CA ALA A 165 15.11 8.41 -0.97
C ALA A 165 14.74 9.80 -0.39
N PRO A 166 15.04 10.94 -1.03
CA PRO A 166 14.72 12.24 -0.47
C PRO A 166 13.21 12.46 -0.28
N TYR A 167 12.39 11.99 -1.22
CA TYR A 167 10.93 12.12 -1.12
C TYR A 167 10.36 11.21 -0.04
N LEU A 168 10.90 9.98 0.08
CA LEU A 168 10.53 9.05 1.14
C LEU A 168 10.82 9.66 2.51
N PHE A 169 12.04 10.15 2.72
CA PHE A 169 12.44 10.65 4.04
C PHE A 169 11.71 11.93 4.43
N ASP A 170 11.44 12.83 3.48
CA ASP A 170 10.59 14.00 3.71
C ASP A 170 9.18 13.58 4.18
N ALA A 171 8.54 12.65 3.45
CA ALA A 171 7.21 12.15 3.81
C ALA A 171 7.20 11.38 5.14
N MET A 172 8.21 10.54 5.37
CA MET A 172 8.30 9.73 6.59
C MET A 172 8.61 10.52 7.84
N LYS A 173 9.34 11.64 7.73
CA LYS A 173 9.54 12.58 8.83
C LYS A 173 8.20 13.14 9.33
N ASP A 174 7.38 13.66 8.40
CA ASP A 174 6.06 14.18 8.73
C ASP A 174 5.10 13.08 9.24
N ALA A 175 5.15 11.89 8.60
CA ALA A 175 4.37 10.73 9.00
C ALA A 175 4.70 10.29 10.43
N ARG A 176 6.00 10.19 10.77
CA ARG A 176 6.46 9.78 12.10
C ARG A 176 5.91 10.68 13.20
N GLU A 177 5.97 11.98 13.02
CA GLU A 177 5.48 12.95 14.00
C GLU A 177 3.95 12.87 14.15
N ARG A 178 3.22 12.94 13.04
CA ARG A 178 1.76 13.00 13.04
C ARG A 178 1.10 11.68 13.43
N ILE A 179 1.57 10.58 12.86
CA ILE A 179 1.06 9.23 13.19
C ILE A 179 1.45 8.85 14.61
N GLY A 180 2.68 9.17 15.03
CA GLY A 180 3.12 8.96 16.40
C GLY A 180 2.26 9.69 17.42
N ALA A 181 1.83 10.93 17.12
CA ALA A 181 0.90 11.69 17.97
C ALA A 181 -0.51 11.08 18.02
N ILE A 182 -0.96 10.43 16.94
CA ILE A 182 -2.30 9.79 16.87
C ILE A 182 -2.29 8.41 17.54
N ILE A 183 -1.30 7.57 17.22
CA ILE A 183 -1.23 6.17 17.70
C ILE A 183 -0.60 6.08 19.10
N GLY A 184 0.18 7.09 19.50
CA GLY A 184 0.82 7.15 20.82
C GLY A 184 2.15 6.41 20.92
N VAL A 185 2.74 5.98 19.79
CA VAL A 185 4.03 5.27 19.76
C VAL A 185 4.88 5.76 18.58
N MET A 186 6.17 5.92 18.81
CA MET A 186 7.17 6.18 17.77
C MET A 186 8.31 5.18 17.90
N PRO A 187 8.72 4.50 16.82
CA PRO A 187 9.87 3.60 16.88
C PRO A 187 11.13 4.32 17.36
N ALA A 188 11.78 3.76 18.40
CA ALA A 188 13.04 4.29 18.93
C ALA A 188 14.28 3.80 18.16
N HIS A 189 14.07 3.00 17.13
CA HIS A 189 15.08 2.41 16.27
C HIS A 189 14.83 2.81 14.82
N THR A 190 15.82 2.63 13.98
CA THR A 190 15.72 2.89 12.54
C THR A 190 14.71 1.93 11.89
N VAL A 191 13.72 2.48 11.18
CA VAL A 191 12.76 1.72 10.39
C VAL A 191 13.33 1.51 8.99
N ARG A 192 13.34 0.24 8.54
CA ARG A 192 13.91 -0.16 7.27
C ARG A 192 12.83 -0.30 6.20
N PHE A 193 13.04 0.37 5.06
CA PHE A 193 12.28 0.23 3.82
C PHE A 193 13.13 -0.49 2.79
N GLU A 194 12.58 -1.50 2.11
CA GLU A 194 13.23 -2.24 1.04
C GLU A 194 12.43 -2.06 -0.25
N PHE A 195 13.02 -1.39 -1.24
CA PHE A 195 12.41 -1.16 -2.54
C PHE A 195 12.92 -2.19 -3.55
N LEU A 196 11.98 -2.95 -4.09
CA LEU A 196 12.23 -4.06 -4.99
C LEU A 196 11.85 -3.66 -6.42
N ASP A 197 12.70 -3.99 -7.35
CA ASP A 197 12.58 -3.61 -8.76
C ASP A 197 11.81 -4.62 -9.62
N LEU A 198 11.28 -5.70 -9.00
CA LEU A 198 10.48 -6.73 -9.65
C LEU A 198 9.44 -7.31 -8.68
N ALA A 199 8.24 -7.64 -9.19
CA ALA A 199 7.22 -8.35 -8.41
C ALA A 199 7.70 -9.74 -7.95
N THR A 200 8.54 -10.41 -8.73
CA THR A 200 9.16 -11.70 -8.37
C THR A 200 10.09 -11.57 -7.17
N LYS A 201 10.79 -10.44 -7.01
CA LYS A 201 11.63 -10.19 -5.84
C LYS A 201 10.81 -10.01 -4.57
N LEU A 202 9.62 -9.38 -4.65
CA LEU A 202 8.70 -9.28 -3.50
C LEU A 202 8.23 -10.69 -3.06
N ALA A 203 7.98 -11.60 -3.98
CA ALA A 203 7.63 -12.99 -3.66
C ALA A 203 8.77 -13.76 -2.99
N LEU A 204 10.04 -13.39 -3.22
CA LEU A 204 11.20 -14.03 -2.56
C LEU A 204 11.34 -13.63 -1.09
N VAL A 205 10.86 -12.44 -0.70
CA VAL A 205 11.05 -11.87 0.64
C VAL A 205 9.79 -11.87 1.50
N THR A 206 8.68 -12.34 0.93
CA THR A 206 7.37 -12.45 1.61
C THR A 206 6.78 -13.85 1.42
N PRO A 207 5.75 -14.23 2.18
CA PRO A 207 5.05 -15.51 1.94
C PRO A 207 4.10 -15.45 0.73
N LEU A 208 4.04 -14.33 -0.02
CA LEU A 208 3.17 -14.18 -1.17
C LEU A 208 3.75 -14.86 -2.41
N SER A 209 2.89 -15.49 -3.22
CA SER A 209 3.26 -15.93 -4.56
C SER A 209 3.24 -14.74 -5.55
N VAL A 210 3.97 -14.87 -6.65
CA VAL A 210 3.92 -13.88 -7.75
C VAL A 210 2.49 -13.70 -8.30
N GLU A 211 1.73 -14.80 -8.33
CA GLU A 211 0.34 -14.79 -8.77
C GLU A 211 -0.54 -13.98 -7.79
N ASN A 212 -0.39 -14.18 -6.47
CA ASN A 212 -1.08 -13.37 -5.46
C ASN A 212 -0.76 -11.88 -5.65
N ILE A 213 0.52 -11.52 -5.73
CA ILE A 213 0.97 -10.14 -5.90
C ILE A 213 0.32 -9.48 -7.13
N ARG A 214 0.29 -10.20 -8.27
CA ARG A 214 -0.29 -9.67 -9.51
C ARG A 214 -1.81 -9.60 -9.49
N THR A 215 -2.46 -10.59 -8.92
CA THR A 215 -3.94 -10.66 -8.85
C THR A 215 -4.49 -9.62 -7.89
N THR A 216 -3.82 -9.40 -6.77
CA THR A 216 -4.27 -8.43 -5.76
C THR A 216 -3.72 -7.02 -5.98
N GLY A 217 -2.72 -6.85 -6.87
CA GLY A 217 -2.04 -5.58 -7.04
C GLY A 217 -1.20 -5.16 -5.83
N THR A 218 -0.74 -6.12 -5.01
CA THR A 218 0.05 -5.84 -3.81
C THR A 218 1.36 -5.17 -4.17
N VAL A 219 1.60 -3.96 -3.67
CA VAL A 219 2.79 -3.14 -3.92
C VAL A 219 3.60 -2.84 -2.66
N GLY A 220 3.05 -3.14 -1.48
CA GLY A 220 3.71 -3.01 -0.18
C GLY A 220 3.36 -4.17 0.75
N VAL A 221 4.24 -4.49 1.67
CA VAL A 221 4.05 -5.48 2.75
C VAL A 221 4.90 -5.10 3.94
N THR A 222 4.29 -4.99 5.10
CA THR A 222 4.99 -4.78 6.36
C THR A 222 5.06 -6.08 7.14
N LYS A 223 6.24 -6.70 7.20
CA LYS A 223 6.48 -7.95 7.91
C LYS A 223 7.93 -8.09 8.35
N TYR A 224 8.18 -8.93 9.34
CA TYR A 224 9.52 -9.21 9.84
C TYR A 224 10.29 -7.95 10.26
N ARG A 225 9.58 -6.97 10.81
CA ARG A 225 10.10 -5.68 11.29
C ARG A 225 10.72 -4.82 10.17
N ARG A 226 10.22 -4.92 8.96
CA ARG A 226 10.60 -4.08 7.81
C ARG A 226 9.42 -3.85 6.88
N VAL A 227 9.52 -2.78 6.10
CA VAL A 227 8.59 -2.43 5.04
C VAL A 227 9.21 -2.83 3.70
N MET A 228 8.54 -3.66 2.93
CA MET A 228 8.97 -4.12 1.62
C MET A 228 8.02 -3.57 0.57
N MET A 229 8.53 -2.86 -0.43
CA MET A 229 7.72 -2.17 -1.43
C MET A 229 8.25 -2.45 -2.84
N ILE A 230 7.34 -2.44 -3.79
CA ILE A 230 7.70 -2.48 -5.22
C ILE A 230 7.99 -1.05 -5.69
N SER A 231 9.08 -0.84 -6.40
CA SER A 231 9.41 0.47 -6.99
C SER A 231 8.29 0.94 -7.94
N PRO A 232 7.82 2.20 -7.82
CA PRO A 232 6.83 2.75 -8.75
C PRO A 232 7.33 2.78 -10.22
N ARG A 233 8.64 2.66 -10.43
CA ARG A 233 9.26 2.59 -11.77
C ARG A 233 8.78 1.40 -12.59
N ILE A 234 8.49 0.28 -11.95
CA ILE A 234 8.08 -0.95 -12.66
C ILE A 234 6.57 -1.03 -12.92
N MET A 235 5.81 -0.02 -12.52
CA MET A 235 4.40 0.11 -12.86
C MET A 235 4.23 0.90 -14.17
N VAL A 236 3.18 0.56 -14.93
CA VAL A 236 2.89 1.25 -16.22
C VAL A 236 2.62 2.74 -15.98
N TYR A 237 1.82 3.04 -14.95
CA TYR A 237 1.41 4.42 -14.63
C TYR A 237 1.97 4.94 -13.31
N GLY A 238 2.75 4.13 -12.58
CA GLY A 238 3.08 4.37 -11.19
C GLY A 238 1.93 3.98 -10.27
N TYR A 239 2.01 4.38 -9.01
CA TYR A 239 0.96 4.21 -7.99
C TYR A 239 1.26 5.20 -6.85
N GLY A 240 0.34 5.39 -5.92
CA GLY A 240 0.50 6.29 -4.76
C GLY A 240 1.57 5.80 -3.77
N TRP A 241 2.82 5.68 -4.21
CA TRP A 241 3.90 5.01 -3.47
C TRP A 241 4.25 5.68 -2.14
N LEU A 242 4.12 7.01 -2.03
CA LEU A 242 4.36 7.70 -0.77
C LEU A 242 3.23 7.46 0.23
N ASP A 243 1.98 7.53 -0.21
CA ASP A 243 0.83 7.21 0.64
C ASP A 243 0.88 5.73 1.04
N THR A 244 1.29 4.82 0.12
CA THR A 244 1.55 3.40 0.43
C THR A 244 2.69 3.23 1.44
N ALA A 245 3.80 3.96 1.32
CA ALA A 245 4.88 3.89 2.30
C ALA A 245 4.42 4.27 3.70
N VAL A 246 3.56 5.28 3.79
CA VAL A 246 2.95 5.69 5.07
C VAL A 246 1.92 4.66 5.55
N HIS A 247 1.11 4.08 4.66
CA HIS A 247 0.20 2.98 4.97
C HIS A 247 0.96 1.80 5.63
N GLU A 248 2.04 1.37 5.01
CA GLU A 248 2.88 0.30 5.55
C GLU A 248 3.56 0.70 6.87
N TYR A 249 3.94 1.95 7.00
CA TYR A 249 4.47 2.47 8.27
C TYR A 249 3.42 2.46 9.39
N VAL A 250 2.15 2.70 9.08
CA VAL A 250 1.06 2.57 10.07
C VAL A 250 0.97 1.13 10.58
N HIS A 251 1.01 0.12 9.70
CA HIS A 251 1.07 -1.29 10.12
C HIS A 251 2.27 -1.57 11.03
N TYR A 252 3.43 -0.98 10.69
CA TYR A 252 4.65 -1.10 11.51
C TYR A 252 4.43 -0.58 12.92
N VAL A 253 3.88 0.63 13.05
CA VAL A 253 3.64 1.28 14.34
C VAL A 253 2.54 0.58 15.13
N LEU A 254 1.46 0.11 14.46
CA LEU A 254 0.37 -0.63 15.08
C LEU A 254 0.84 -1.98 15.63
N THR A 255 1.68 -2.71 14.89
CA THR A 255 2.29 -3.96 15.38
C THR A 255 3.02 -3.73 16.69
N MET A 256 3.84 -2.66 16.77
CA MET A 256 4.54 -2.30 18.01
C MET A 256 3.59 -1.83 19.12
N ARG A 257 2.51 -1.13 18.77
CA ARG A 257 1.56 -0.53 19.73
C ARG A 257 0.68 -1.57 20.40
N THR A 258 0.37 -2.64 19.69
CA THR A 258 -0.59 -3.66 20.12
C THR A 258 0.03 -5.04 20.29
N ASP A 259 1.37 -5.14 20.33
CA ASP A 259 2.08 -6.42 20.37
C ASP A 259 1.57 -7.39 19.27
N ASN A 260 1.22 -6.83 18.09
CA ASN A 260 0.66 -7.55 16.95
C ASN A 260 -0.70 -8.24 17.23
N LEU A 261 -1.47 -7.77 18.22
CA LEU A 261 -2.79 -8.31 18.55
C LEU A 261 -3.93 -7.64 17.78
N ALA A 262 -3.67 -6.54 17.08
CA ALA A 262 -4.69 -5.88 16.28
C ALA A 262 -5.14 -6.79 15.11
N PRO A 263 -6.46 -7.07 14.97
CA PRO A 263 -6.97 -7.85 13.85
C PRO A 263 -6.82 -7.10 12.52
N VAL A 264 -6.91 -7.84 11.42
CA VAL A 264 -6.71 -7.31 10.05
C VAL A 264 -7.58 -6.08 9.79
N TRP A 265 -8.88 -6.13 10.09
CA TRP A 265 -9.79 -5.02 9.84
C TRP A 265 -9.38 -3.72 10.56
N LEU A 266 -8.86 -3.83 11.78
CA LEU A 266 -8.40 -2.67 12.56
C LEU A 266 -7.08 -2.13 12.00
N GLN A 267 -6.16 -3.02 11.60
CA GLN A 267 -4.91 -2.62 10.98
C GLN A 267 -5.15 -1.90 9.65
N GLU A 268 -5.93 -2.48 8.75
CA GLU A 268 -6.23 -1.90 7.44
C GLU A 268 -7.03 -0.60 7.56
N GLY A 269 -8.00 -0.56 8.46
CA GLY A 269 -8.81 0.65 8.67
C GLY A 269 -8.00 1.82 9.20
N LEU A 270 -7.08 1.61 10.15
CA LEU A 270 -6.18 2.66 10.62
C LEU A 270 -5.14 3.02 9.57
N ALA A 271 -4.60 2.05 8.84
CA ALA A 271 -3.66 2.33 7.77
C ALA A 271 -4.29 3.20 6.67
N LYS A 272 -5.50 2.89 6.22
CA LYS A 272 -6.26 3.72 5.25
C LYS A 272 -6.59 5.11 5.80
N LEU A 273 -7.07 5.20 7.03
CA LEU A 273 -7.40 6.47 7.68
C LEU A 273 -6.18 7.40 7.81
N LEU A 274 -4.99 6.83 7.99
CA LEU A 274 -3.78 7.58 8.33
C LEU A 274 -2.77 7.71 7.19
N GLU A 275 -2.89 6.96 6.08
CA GLU A 275 -1.91 6.93 4.99
C GLU A 275 -1.65 8.30 4.34
N THR A 276 -2.62 9.22 4.40
CA THR A 276 -2.48 10.58 3.84
C THR A 276 -2.12 11.65 4.88
N ARG A 277 -2.01 11.28 6.17
CA ARG A 277 -1.79 12.24 7.27
C ARG A 277 -0.45 12.94 7.24
N TRP A 278 0.53 12.40 6.58
CA TRP A 278 1.81 13.07 6.38
C TRP A 278 1.70 14.38 5.59
N ARG A 279 0.69 14.48 4.70
CA ARG A 279 0.46 15.63 3.81
C ARG A 279 -0.84 16.40 4.08
N ARG A 280 -1.75 15.86 4.90
CA ARG A 280 -3.07 16.45 5.20
C ARG A 280 -3.37 16.35 6.69
N THR A 281 -4.10 17.33 7.20
CA THR A 281 -4.62 17.32 8.57
C THR A 281 -5.91 16.51 8.69
N ASP A 282 -6.72 16.48 7.64
CA ASP A 282 -7.99 15.78 7.60
C ASP A 282 -7.90 14.51 6.73
N PRO A 283 -8.71 13.47 6.99
CA PRO A 283 -8.81 12.30 6.11
C PRO A 283 -9.12 12.71 4.68
N GLU A 284 -8.61 11.96 3.71
CA GLU A 284 -9.01 12.13 2.32
C GLU A 284 -10.45 11.64 2.15
N PRO A 285 -11.36 12.41 1.52
CA PRO A 285 -12.70 11.91 1.25
C PRO A 285 -12.66 10.70 0.33
N LEU A 286 -13.59 9.77 0.53
CA LEU A 286 -13.75 8.65 -0.40
C LEU A 286 -13.99 9.16 -1.82
N GLY A 287 -13.33 8.54 -2.80
CA GLY A 287 -13.61 8.80 -4.21
C GLY A 287 -15.08 8.50 -4.58
N PRO A 288 -15.65 9.18 -5.60
CA PRO A 288 -17.07 9.06 -5.93
C PRO A 288 -17.56 7.62 -6.14
N THR A 289 -16.76 6.81 -6.83
CA THR A 289 -17.07 5.40 -7.12
C THR A 289 -17.13 4.54 -5.87
N ILE A 290 -16.17 4.71 -4.94
CA ILE A 290 -16.14 3.98 -3.68
C ILE A 290 -17.26 4.46 -2.76
N ALA A 291 -17.52 5.76 -2.71
CA ALA A 291 -18.65 6.32 -1.97
C ALA A 291 -19.98 5.74 -2.45
N TYR A 292 -20.17 5.62 -3.78
CA TYR A 292 -21.36 4.99 -4.37
C TYR A 292 -21.51 3.53 -3.93
N ARG A 293 -20.42 2.74 -4.01
CA ARG A 293 -20.45 1.31 -3.64
C ARG A 293 -20.75 1.13 -2.16
N LEU A 294 -20.14 1.92 -1.29
CA LEU A 294 -20.40 1.89 0.15
C LEU A 294 -21.85 2.31 0.47
N HIS A 295 -22.35 3.35 -0.20
CA HIS A 295 -23.75 3.75 -0.08
C HIS A 295 -24.70 2.60 -0.42
N ARG A 296 -24.46 1.94 -1.56
CA ARG A 296 -25.28 0.80 -2.02
C ARG A 296 -25.21 -0.36 -1.04
N ALA A 297 -24.02 -0.72 -0.56
CA ALA A 297 -23.87 -1.81 0.39
C ALA A 297 -24.63 -1.56 1.70
N ILE A 298 -24.63 -0.31 2.20
CA ILE A 298 -25.43 0.06 3.39
C ILE A 298 -26.95 -0.02 3.11
N VAL A 299 -27.39 0.40 1.93
CA VAL A 299 -28.83 0.39 1.55
C VAL A 299 -29.35 -1.02 1.35
N ASP A 300 -28.53 -1.86 0.71
CA ASP A 300 -28.90 -3.22 0.32
C ASP A 300 -28.59 -4.26 1.42
N ASP A 301 -28.01 -3.80 2.57
CA ASP A 301 -27.51 -4.60 3.70
C ASP A 301 -26.51 -5.69 3.26
N ASP A 302 -25.63 -5.33 2.29
CA ASP A 302 -24.59 -6.20 1.71
C ASP A 302 -23.18 -5.72 2.07
N LEU A 303 -22.96 -5.46 3.35
CA LEU A 303 -21.64 -5.10 3.89
C LEU A 303 -20.72 -6.31 3.97
N VAL A 304 -19.41 -6.06 3.99
CA VAL A 304 -18.40 -7.08 4.28
C VAL A 304 -18.32 -7.24 5.79
N THR A 305 -18.51 -8.44 6.31
CA THR A 305 -18.37 -8.68 7.76
C THR A 305 -16.90 -8.61 8.16
N LEU A 306 -16.62 -8.18 9.42
CA LEU A 306 -15.25 -8.12 9.94
C LEU A 306 -14.57 -9.50 9.94
N SER A 307 -15.34 -10.58 10.07
CA SER A 307 -14.86 -11.96 9.99
C SER A 307 -14.47 -12.38 8.56
N GLU A 308 -15.17 -11.89 7.52
CA GLU A 308 -14.80 -12.15 6.13
C GLU A 308 -13.45 -11.53 5.75
N MET A 309 -13.04 -10.46 6.45
CA MET A 309 -11.75 -9.80 6.22
C MET A 309 -10.56 -10.62 6.73
N TYR A 310 -10.79 -11.67 7.54
CA TYR A 310 -9.75 -12.56 8.03
C TYR A 310 -9.50 -13.72 7.06
N PRO A 311 -8.24 -14.16 6.83
CA PRO A 311 -6.99 -13.65 7.42
C PRO A 311 -6.41 -12.45 6.64
N SER A 312 -7.02 -12.00 5.56
CA SER A 312 -6.57 -10.86 4.75
C SER A 312 -7.70 -10.35 3.86
N VAL A 313 -7.84 -9.05 3.74
CA VAL A 313 -8.76 -8.38 2.80
C VAL A 313 -8.45 -8.77 1.34
N ALA A 314 -7.19 -9.07 1.02
CA ALA A 314 -6.78 -9.54 -0.30
C ALA A 314 -7.34 -10.93 -0.68
N MET A 315 -7.86 -11.68 0.27
CA MET A 315 -8.49 -12.99 0.02
C MET A 315 -9.99 -12.89 -0.25
N LEU A 316 -10.56 -11.70 -0.23
CA LEU A 316 -11.96 -11.48 -0.62
C LEU A 316 -12.16 -11.84 -2.09
N PRO A 317 -13.39 -12.24 -2.48
CA PRO A 317 -13.65 -12.88 -3.79
C PRO A 317 -13.47 -11.95 -5.00
N SER A 318 -13.44 -10.63 -4.79
CA SER A 318 -13.21 -9.67 -5.87
C SER A 318 -12.55 -8.40 -5.34
N ALA A 319 -11.96 -7.64 -6.26
CA ALA A 319 -11.39 -6.33 -5.99
C ALA A 319 -12.45 -5.33 -5.49
N GLU A 320 -13.66 -5.41 -6.03
CA GLU A 320 -14.77 -4.57 -5.60
C GLU A 320 -15.16 -4.85 -4.15
N ARG A 321 -15.17 -6.14 -3.75
CA ARG A 321 -15.47 -6.54 -2.37
C ARG A 321 -14.35 -6.08 -1.43
N ALA A 322 -13.10 -6.17 -1.86
CA ALA A 322 -11.95 -5.67 -1.10
C ALA A 322 -11.99 -4.13 -0.95
N ALA A 323 -12.29 -3.40 -2.03
CA ALA A 323 -12.44 -1.94 -1.98
C ALA A 323 -13.56 -1.51 -1.03
N LEU A 324 -14.66 -2.24 -1.02
CA LEU A 324 -15.76 -2.02 -0.09
C LEU A 324 -15.30 -2.23 1.35
N ALA A 325 -14.62 -3.35 1.65
CA ALA A 325 -14.08 -3.64 2.97
C ALA A 325 -13.17 -2.54 3.50
N TYR A 326 -12.23 -2.05 2.67
CA TYR A 326 -11.37 -0.91 3.04
C TYR A 326 -12.19 0.34 3.37
N ALA A 327 -13.17 0.70 2.53
CA ALA A 327 -13.99 1.88 2.75
C ALA A 327 -14.85 1.77 4.02
N GLU A 328 -15.34 0.58 4.34
CA GLU A 328 -16.07 0.31 5.58
C GLU A 328 -15.19 0.58 6.80
N VAL A 329 -14.04 -0.09 6.90
CA VAL A 329 -13.19 0.02 8.10
C VAL A 329 -12.52 1.39 8.23
N GLU A 330 -12.16 2.03 7.11
CA GLU A 330 -11.68 3.41 7.09
C GLU A 330 -12.72 4.37 7.67
N THR A 331 -13.97 4.30 7.18
CA THR A 331 -15.04 5.18 7.62
C THR A 331 -15.53 4.88 9.04
N MET A 332 -15.47 3.62 9.50
CA MET A 332 -15.73 3.24 10.89
C MET A 332 -14.74 3.91 11.83
N LEU A 333 -13.45 3.74 11.59
CA LEU A 333 -12.41 4.33 12.43
C LEU A 333 -12.32 5.85 12.27
N GLY A 334 -12.64 6.36 11.09
CA GLY A 334 -12.82 7.79 10.83
C GLY A 334 -13.92 8.41 11.69
N LEU A 335 -15.07 7.74 11.83
CA LEU A 335 -16.16 8.18 12.71
C LEU A 335 -15.75 8.16 14.18
N LEU A 336 -15.07 7.09 14.65
CA LEU A 336 -14.54 7.04 16.00
C LEU A 336 -13.59 8.20 16.26
N HIS A 337 -12.63 8.42 15.35
CA HIS A 337 -11.66 9.51 15.47
C HIS A 337 -12.33 10.89 15.46
N GLU A 338 -13.29 11.13 14.57
CA GLU A 338 -14.05 12.38 14.51
C GLU A 338 -14.79 12.70 15.82
N ARG A 339 -15.40 11.69 16.44
CA ARG A 339 -16.25 11.85 17.64
C ARG A 339 -15.47 11.82 18.95
N LYS A 340 -14.37 11.08 19.00
CA LYS A 340 -13.63 10.80 20.23
C LYS A 340 -12.17 11.26 20.18
N GLY A 341 -11.70 11.78 19.05
CA GLY A 341 -10.34 12.27 18.86
C GLY A 341 -9.28 11.17 18.99
N ASN A 342 -8.02 11.60 19.14
CA ASN A 342 -6.90 10.67 19.39
C ASN A 342 -7.08 9.86 20.66
N GLU A 343 -7.74 10.40 21.68
CA GLU A 343 -8.04 9.67 22.92
C GLU A 343 -8.95 8.45 22.69
N GLY A 344 -9.92 8.55 21.76
CA GLY A 344 -10.77 7.43 21.37
C GLY A 344 -9.96 6.31 20.73
N LEU A 345 -9.07 6.66 19.79
CA LEU A 345 -8.16 5.68 19.16
C LEU A 345 -7.19 5.09 20.19
N ALA A 346 -6.63 5.90 21.09
CA ALA A 346 -5.74 5.41 22.13
C ALA A 346 -6.44 4.38 23.05
N ARG A 347 -7.68 4.68 23.50
CA ARG A 347 -8.47 3.72 24.32
C ARG A 347 -8.72 2.40 23.58
N LEU A 348 -9.08 2.46 22.30
CA LEU A 348 -9.25 1.26 21.47
C LEU A 348 -7.96 0.43 21.43
N LEU A 349 -6.82 1.07 21.11
CA LEU A 349 -5.53 0.40 20.99
C LEU A 349 -5.01 -0.13 22.34
N ASP A 350 -5.24 0.59 23.46
CA ASP A 350 -4.90 0.12 24.80
C ASP A 350 -5.61 -1.17 25.17
N LYS A 351 -6.90 -1.25 24.83
CA LYS A 351 -7.72 -2.43 25.08
C LYS A 351 -7.30 -3.62 24.24
N VAL A 352 -7.03 -3.40 22.94
CA VAL A 352 -6.52 -4.44 22.05
C VAL A 352 -5.14 -4.94 22.52
N ALA A 353 -4.24 -4.04 22.91
CA ALA A 353 -2.93 -4.41 23.47
C ALA A 353 -3.04 -5.21 24.78
N ALA A 354 -4.11 -4.99 25.56
CA ALA A 354 -4.42 -5.79 26.75
C ALA A 354 -5.06 -7.16 26.43
N GLY A 355 -5.24 -7.50 25.14
CA GLY A 355 -5.81 -8.77 24.69
C GLY A 355 -7.33 -8.81 24.67
N GLU A 356 -8.00 -7.64 24.75
CA GLU A 356 -9.45 -7.56 24.60
C GLU A 356 -9.84 -7.75 23.12
N ASP A 357 -10.98 -8.38 22.86
CA ASP A 357 -11.56 -8.47 21.53
C ASP A 357 -11.74 -7.07 20.91
N ALA A 358 -11.37 -6.91 19.64
CA ALA A 358 -11.30 -5.59 19.03
C ALA A 358 -12.67 -4.93 18.80
N GLU A 359 -13.76 -5.70 18.62
CA GLU A 359 -15.13 -5.17 18.52
C GLU A 359 -15.57 -4.66 19.90
N ALA A 360 -15.29 -5.42 20.97
CA ALA A 360 -15.53 -4.99 22.34
C ALA A 360 -14.69 -3.76 22.71
N ALA A 361 -13.42 -3.73 22.29
CA ALA A 361 -12.53 -2.58 22.50
C ALA A 361 -13.04 -1.32 21.77
N LEU A 362 -13.59 -1.48 20.56
CA LEU A 362 -14.23 -0.38 19.82
C LEU A 362 -15.48 0.13 20.53
N ALA A 363 -16.32 -0.76 21.02
CA ALA A 363 -17.50 -0.42 21.83
C ALA A 363 -17.11 0.39 23.08
N HIS A 364 -16.11 -0.05 23.83
CA HIS A 364 -15.57 0.70 24.97
C HIS A 364 -15.03 2.08 24.58
N ALA A 365 -14.31 2.18 23.47
CA ALA A 365 -13.77 3.46 22.99
C ALA A 365 -14.88 4.41 22.54
N TRP A 366 -15.94 3.88 21.96
CA TRP A 366 -17.14 4.61 21.57
C TRP A 366 -17.94 5.09 22.78
N GLY A 367 -18.06 4.27 23.82
CA GLY A 367 -18.80 4.54 25.05
C GLY A 367 -20.25 4.04 25.03
N ASP A 368 -20.53 3.06 24.17
CA ASP A 368 -21.79 2.34 24.04
C ASP A 368 -21.48 0.94 23.47
N ASP A 369 -22.49 0.10 23.24
CA ASP A 369 -22.29 -1.22 22.64
C ASP A 369 -21.91 -1.12 21.13
N PHE A 370 -21.42 -2.24 20.59
CA PHE A 370 -20.96 -2.31 19.19
C PHE A 370 -22.11 -2.12 18.18
N GLU A 371 -23.32 -2.59 18.50
CA GLU A 371 -24.50 -2.42 17.63
C GLU A 371 -24.92 -0.95 17.55
N ALA A 372 -24.88 -0.23 18.67
CA ALA A 372 -25.12 1.22 18.68
C ALA A 372 -24.09 1.98 17.84
N PHE A 373 -22.81 1.61 17.94
CA PHE A 373 -21.76 2.16 17.08
C PHE A 373 -22.06 1.89 15.60
N MET A 374 -22.34 0.64 15.23
CA MET A 374 -22.62 0.24 13.84
C MET A 374 -23.86 0.95 13.27
N SER A 375 -24.88 1.13 14.09
CA SER A 375 -26.10 1.85 13.71
C SER A 375 -25.82 3.33 13.40
N GLU A 376 -25.04 4.00 14.25
CA GLU A 376 -24.63 5.41 14.02
C GLU A 376 -23.69 5.52 12.82
N TRP A 377 -22.74 4.60 12.68
CA TRP A 377 -21.85 4.56 11.53
C TRP A 377 -22.64 4.40 10.21
N LYS A 378 -23.55 3.42 10.11
CA LYS A 378 -24.41 3.24 8.93
C LYS A 378 -25.19 4.51 8.62
N ARG A 379 -25.78 5.15 9.63
CA ARG A 379 -26.56 6.38 9.47
C ARG A 379 -25.72 7.54 8.92
N VAL A 380 -24.56 7.79 9.52
CA VAL A 380 -23.67 8.90 9.13
C VAL A 380 -23.08 8.66 7.76
N THR A 381 -22.56 7.46 7.53
CA THR A 381 -21.89 7.08 6.26
C THR A 381 -22.86 7.10 5.09
N LYS A 382 -24.09 6.57 5.26
CA LYS A 382 -25.13 6.65 4.25
C LYS A 382 -25.42 8.09 3.81
N ALA A 383 -25.49 9.02 4.76
CA ALA A 383 -25.73 10.44 4.45
C ALA A 383 -24.56 11.08 3.68
N ARG A 384 -23.31 10.74 4.05
CA ARG A 384 -22.10 11.30 3.43
C ARG A 384 -21.84 10.77 2.02
N THR A 385 -22.23 9.52 1.76
CA THR A 385 -21.97 8.82 0.50
C THR A 385 -23.12 8.94 -0.52
N ALA A 386 -24.20 9.65 -0.18
CA ALA A 386 -25.39 9.79 -1.02
C ALA A 386 -25.14 10.45 -2.39
N SER A 387 -24.05 11.22 -2.53
CA SER A 387 -23.63 11.88 -3.78
C SER A 387 -22.57 11.10 -4.57
N GLY A 388 -22.30 9.84 -4.19
CA GLY A 388 -21.40 8.97 -4.93
C GLY A 388 -21.92 8.67 -6.35
N GLU A 389 -21.01 8.44 -7.28
CA GLU A 389 -21.30 8.14 -8.68
C GLU A 389 -20.77 6.75 -9.04
N ASP A 390 -21.56 6.00 -9.82
CA ASP A 390 -21.15 4.69 -10.32
C ASP A 390 -20.00 4.83 -11.33
N GLY A 391 -19.00 3.95 -11.25
CA GLY A 391 -17.82 4.00 -12.08
C GLY A 391 -16.92 2.77 -11.94
N GLU A 392 -15.87 2.74 -12.73
CA GLU A 392 -14.84 1.72 -12.67
C GLU A 392 -13.79 2.09 -11.62
N LEU A 393 -13.25 1.07 -10.93
CA LEU A 393 -12.12 1.24 -10.01
C LEU A 393 -10.80 1.35 -10.78
N SER A 394 -9.89 2.18 -10.29
CA SER A 394 -8.53 2.24 -10.81
C SER A 394 -7.80 0.92 -10.57
N THR A 395 -6.98 0.50 -11.52
CA THR A 395 -6.20 -0.75 -11.45
C THR A 395 -4.70 -0.47 -11.52
N VAL A 396 -3.87 -1.25 -10.80
CA VAL A 396 -2.40 -1.22 -10.93
C VAL A 396 -1.97 -2.21 -12.00
N GLU A 397 -1.18 -1.76 -12.95
CA GLU A 397 -0.63 -2.59 -14.02
C GLU A 397 0.89 -2.67 -13.92
N PHE A 398 1.40 -3.90 -13.86
CA PHE A 398 2.84 -4.18 -13.84
C PHE A 398 3.42 -4.17 -15.26
N LYS A 399 4.64 -3.64 -15.41
CA LYS A 399 5.43 -3.75 -16.64
C LYS A 399 6.05 -5.15 -16.74
N ASP A 400 5.31 -6.10 -17.23
CA ASP A 400 5.76 -7.49 -17.34
C ASP A 400 6.70 -7.78 -18.52
N GLY A 401 7.30 -6.76 -19.13
CA GLY A 401 8.06 -6.91 -20.39
C GLY A 401 7.17 -7.23 -21.60
N LYS A 402 5.86 -7.35 -21.40
CA LYS A 402 4.90 -7.36 -22.51
C LYS A 402 4.52 -5.92 -22.81
N PRO A 403 4.43 -5.53 -24.09
CA PRO A 403 3.82 -4.24 -24.42
C PRO A 403 2.44 -4.22 -23.75
N ALA A 404 2.08 -3.08 -23.14
CA ALA A 404 0.73 -2.87 -22.63
C ALA A 404 -0.23 -3.33 -23.76
N PRO A 405 -1.28 -4.11 -23.44
CA PRO A 405 -2.21 -4.52 -24.47
C PRO A 405 -2.66 -3.24 -25.16
N GLU A 406 -2.34 -3.13 -26.46
CA GLU A 406 -2.92 -2.06 -27.26
C GLU A 406 -4.42 -2.18 -27.00
N GLN A 407 -4.98 -1.17 -26.36
CA GLN A 407 -6.42 -1.07 -26.23
C GLN A 407 -6.96 -0.89 -27.64
N PHE A 408 -7.21 -1.98 -28.31
CA PHE A 408 -7.84 -2.03 -29.65
C PHE A 408 -9.32 -1.60 -29.61
N GLY A 409 -9.78 -1.06 -28.46
CA GLY A 409 -11.07 -0.42 -28.33
C GLY A 409 -11.05 1.00 -28.88
N ASP A 410 -12.18 1.42 -29.43
CA ASP A 410 -12.37 2.82 -29.80
C ASP A 410 -12.35 3.70 -28.53
N VAL A 411 -11.19 4.29 -28.24
CA VAL A 411 -10.96 5.19 -27.09
C VAL A 411 -11.99 6.32 -27.01
N PHE A 412 -12.68 6.58 -28.11
CA PHE A 412 -13.76 7.58 -28.21
C PHE A 412 -15.14 6.95 -28.31
N SER A 413 -15.31 5.69 -27.87
CA SER A 413 -16.60 4.99 -27.93
C SER A 413 -17.71 5.72 -27.17
N GLU A 414 -17.34 6.41 -26.09
CA GLU A 414 -18.27 7.18 -25.26
C GLU A 414 -18.68 8.53 -25.86
N LEU A 415 -17.89 9.06 -26.78
CA LEU A 415 -18.35 10.17 -27.61
C LEU A 415 -19.50 9.65 -28.45
N GLY A 416 -20.73 10.00 -28.10
CA GLY A 416 -21.95 9.64 -28.85
C GLY A 416 -21.66 9.72 -30.35
N GLY A 417 -22.13 8.78 -31.14
CA GLY A 417 -21.77 8.65 -32.56
C GLY A 417 -21.85 9.98 -33.32
N GLY A 418 -21.19 10.08 -34.47
CA GLY A 418 -21.30 11.22 -35.35
C GLY A 418 -20.03 12.06 -35.50
N VAL A 419 -20.19 13.34 -35.72
CA VAL A 419 -19.12 14.28 -36.11
C VAL A 419 -18.00 14.41 -35.07
N ALA A 420 -18.35 14.45 -33.78
CA ALA A 420 -17.38 14.55 -32.70
C ALA A 420 -16.40 13.35 -32.70
N ARG A 421 -16.92 12.13 -32.80
CA ARG A 421 -16.10 10.91 -32.85
C ARG A 421 -15.22 10.84 -34.10
N GLN A 422 -15.75 11.26 -35.27
CA GLN A 422 -14.97 11.29 -36.51
C GLN A 422 -13.77 12.23 -36.41
N HIS A 423 -13.99 13.45 -35.89
CA HIS A 423 -12.89 14.39 -35.67
C HIS A 423 -11.90 13.91 -34.61
N ALA A 424 -12.38 13.31 -33.50
CA ALA A 424 -11.51 12.77 -32.47
C ALA A 424 -10.58 11.64 -33.01
N ARG A 425 -11.15 10.71 -33.79
CA ARG A 425 -10.38 9.65 -34.48
C ARG A 425 -9.38 10.20 -35.47
N LEU A 426 -9.79 11.19 -36.28
CA LEU A 426 -8.88 11.83 -37.22
C LEU A 426 -7.74 12.55 -36.48
N GLY A 427 -8.05 13.23 -35.38
CA GLY A 427 -7.04 13.84 -34.51
C GLY A 427 -6.02 12.81 -34.01
N ALA A 428 -6.49 11.64 -33.52
CA ALA A 428 -5.60 10.56 -33.05
C ALA A 428 -4.71 9.99 -34.19
N LEU A 429 -5.27 9.83 -35.39
CA LEU A 429 -4.51 9.35 -36.56
C LEU A 429 -3.44 10.36 -37.01
N LEU A 430 -3.74 11.65 -36.92
CA LEU A 430 -2.78 12.72 -37.25
C LEU A 430 -1.67 12.80 -36.19
N GLN A 431 -2.02 12.71 -34.91
CA GLN A 431 -1.06 12.69 -33.80
C GLN A 431 -0.12 11.47 -33.91
N ALA A 432 -0.63 10.29 -34.26
CA ALA A 432 0.19 9.10 -34.46
C ALA A 432 1.17 9.21 -35.64
N ARG A 433 1.09 10.28 -36.45
CA ARG A 433 1.98 10.62 -37.59
C ARG A 433 2.71 11.92 -37.35
N ASP A 434 2.83 12.36 -36.12
CA ASP A 434 3.54 13.60 -35.73
C ASP A 434 2.98 14.88 -36.39
N HIS A 435 1.70 14.85 -36.79
CA HIS A 435 1.03 16.05 -37.36
C HIS A 435 0.27 16.81 -36.26
N ASP A 436 0.97 17.26 -35.24
CA ASP A 436 0.43 17.75 -33.97
C ASP A 436 -0.50 18.97 -34.13
N HIS A 437 -0.13 19.96 -34.91
CA HIS A 437 -1.01 21.12 -35.20
C HIS A 437 -2.32 20.71 -35.87
N ALA A 438 -2.26 19.77 -36.84
CA ALA A 438 -3.44 19.29 -37.52
C ALA A 438 -4.29 18.41 -36.59
N ALA A 439 -3.66 17.61 -35.71
CA ALA A 439 -4.31 16.82 -34.69
C ALA A 439 -5.08 17.71 -33.69
N ALA A 440 -4.42 18.78 -33.19
CA ALA A 440 -5.04 19.75 -32.30
C ALA A 440 -6.31 20.37 -32.93
N ALA A 441 -6.21 20.81 -34.19
CA ALA A 441 -7.36 21.37 -34.91
C ALA A 441 -8.52 20.37 -35.05
N GLN A 442 -8.25 19.07 -35.19
CA GLN A 442 -9.30 18.06 -35.24
C GLN A 442 -9.92 17.80 -33.85
N TYR A 443 -9.12 17.73 -32.80
CA TYR A 443 -9.64 17.60 -31.44
C TYR A 443 -10.48 18.83 -31.02
N GLU A 444 -10.09 20.06 -31.41
CA GLU A 444 -10.88 21.27 -31.20
C GLU A 444 -12.25 21.18 -31.90
N LYS A 445 -12.29 20.70 -33.17
CA LYS A 445 -13.55 20.45 -33.90
C LYS A 445 -14.38 19.40 -33.20
N ALA A 446 -13.77 18.29 -32.70
CA ALA A 446 -14.49 17.28 -31.96
C ALA A 446 -15.17 17.87 -30.72
N ARG A 447 -14.44 18.68 -29.93
CA ARG A 447 -14.98 19.35 -28.73
C ARG A 447 -16.07 20.37 -29.03
N SER A 448 -16.01 21.00 -30.19
CA SER A 448 -17.01 21.99 -30.61
C SER A 448 -18.28 21.36 -31.18
N ALA A 449 -18.24 20.08 -31.55
CA ALA A 449 -19.34 19.38 -32.21
C ALA A 449 -20.55 19.17 -31.29
N ASP A 450 -20.35 18.91 -30.01
CA ASP A 450 -21.43 18.77 -29.05
C ASP A 450 -21.00 19.07 -27.59
N LYS A 451 -22.00 19.17 -26.69
CA LYS A 451 -21.76 19.49 -25.27
C LYS A 451 -21.07 18.35 -24.48
N ARG A 452 -21.30 17.08 -24.87
CA ARG A 452 -20.64 15.92 -24.22
C ARG A 452 -19.18 15.89 -24.58
N ALA A 453 -18.84 15.99 -25.88
CA ALA A 453 -17.47 16.04 -26.34
C ALA A 453 -16.67 17.20 -25.71
N ARG A 454 -17.32 18.33 -25.41
CA ARG A 454 -16.65 19.45 -24.71
C ARG A 454 -16.19 19.11 -23.29
N LYS A 455 -16.91 18.23 -22.60
CA LYS A 455 -16.65 17.83 -21.21
C LYS A 455 -15.98 16.45 -21.13
N ASP A 456 -15.77 15.76 -22.26
CA ASP A 456 -15.19 14.43 -22.29
C ASP A 456 -13.74 14.46 -21.77
N PRO A 457 -13.42 13.71 -20.69
CA PRO A 457 -12.09 13.76 -20.05
C PRO A 457 -11.00 13.15 -20.91
N THR A 458 -11.33 12.13 -21.72
CA THR A 458 -10.35 11.49 -22.62
C THR A 458 -9.91 12.43 -23.73
N LEU A 459 -10.87 13.12 -24.34
CA LEU A 459 -10.59 14.12 -25.37
C LEU A 459 -9.85 15.34 -24.78
N ALA A 460 -10.27 15.78 -23.58
CA ALA A 460 -9.62 16.86 -22.85
C ALA A 460 -8.16 16.51 -22.51
N ARG A 461 -7.89 15.30 -22.01
CA ARG A 461 -6.54 14.81 -21.74
C ARG A 461 -5.64 14.81 -22.98
N ARG A 462 -6.15 14.25 -24.11
CA ARG A 462 -5.36 14.19 -25.35
C ARG A 462 -5.03 15.57 -25.88
N LEU A 463 -6.03 16.44 -26.00
CA LEU A 463 -5.83 17.80 -26.49
C LEU A 463 -4.99 18.65 -25.52
N GLY A 464 -5.23 18.52 -24.23
CA GLY A 464 -4.47 19.24 -23.20
C GLY A 464 -2.98 18.87 -23.22
N ARG A 465 -2.64 17.58 -23.33
CA ARG A 465 -1.24 17.15 -23.48
C ARG A 465 -0.62 17.66 -24.78
N LEU A 466 -1.35 17.54 -25.89
CA LEU A 466 -0.89 18.04 -27.18
C LEU A 466 -0.64 19.56 -27.13
N TYR A 467 -1.44 20.32 -26.40
CA TYR A 467 -1.18 21.75 -26.19
C TYR A 467 0.07 22.02 -25.34
N VAL A 468 0.40 21.14 -24.38
CA VAL A 468 1.68 21.23 -23.66
C VAL A 468 2.84 21.01 -24.61
N ASP A 469 2.75 20.01 -25.50
CA ASP A 469 3.79 19.70 -26.49
C ASP A 469 3.94 20.83 -27.53
N LEU A 470 2.85 21.53 -27.83
CA LEU A 470 2.83 22.72 -28.71
C LEU A 470 3.08 24.06 -27.97
N GLU A 471 3.49 24.02 -26.71
CA GLU A 471 3.74 25.17 -25.82
C GLU A 471 2.53 26.13 -25.65
N ARG A 472 1.32 25.65 -25.90
CA ARG A 472 0.05 26.38 -25.70
C ARG A 472 -0.45 26.20 -24.27
N PHE A 473 0.36 26.58 -23.28
CA PHE A 473 0.15 26.26 -21.87
C PHE A 473 -1.14 26.82 -21.30
N VAL A 474 -1.50 28.07 -21.65
CA VAL A 474 -2.76 28.70 -21.16
C VAL A 474 -3.99 27.93 -21.64
N ASP A 475 -3.96 27.45 -22.90
CA ASP A 475 -5.06 26.65 -23.47
C ASP A 475 -5.10 25.23 -22.89
N ALA A 476 -3.95 24.68 -22.45
CA ALA A 476 -3.83 23.35 -21.88
C ALA A 476 -4.46 23.24 -20.49
N VAL A 477 -4.30 24.25 -19.62
CA VAL A 477 -4.71 24.21 -18.22
C VAL A 477 -6.18 23.79 -18.03
N PRO A 478 -7.19 24.43 -18.64
CA PRO A 478 -8.58 24.08 -18.42
C PRO A 478 -8.93 22.66 -18.92
N LEU A 479 -8.20 22.15 -19.89
CA LEU A 479 -8.39 20.78 -20.40
C LEU A 479 -7.80 19.74 -19.46
N LEU A 480 -6.59 19.99 -18.97
CA LEU A 480 -5.93 19.12 -18.02
C LEU A 480 -6.64 19.13 -16.66
N ASP A 481 -7.27 20.23 -16.26
CA ASP A 481 -8.12 20.29 -15.06
C ASP A 481 -9.36 19.38 -15.19
N ILE A 482 -10.02 19.37 -16.36
CA ILE A 482 -11.14 18.44 -16.63
C ILE A 482 -10.69 16.98 -16.52
N ALA A 483 -9.55 16.65 -17.12
CA ALA A 483 -9.02 15.29 -17.11
C ALA A 483 -8.58 14.86 -15.71
N ALA A 484 -7.88 15.75 -14.97
CA ALA A 484 -7.37 15.47 -13.63
C ALA A 484 -8.49 15.35 -12.58
N ALA A 485 -9.67 15.91 -12.80
CA ALA A 485 -10.82 15.73 -11.93
C ALA A 485 -11.37 14.29 -11.96
N VAL A 486 -11.16 13.56 -13.07
CA VAL A 486 -11.63 12.17 -13.26
C VAL A 486 -10.52 11.16 -12.93
N ASP A 487 -9.26 11.50 -13.24
CA ASP A 487 -8.11 10.61 -13.04
C ASP A 487 -6.99 11.37 -12.27
N PRO A 488 -7.22 11.67 -10.97
CA PRO A 488 -6.30 12.48 -10.17
C PRO A 488 -4.97 11.78 -9.86
N GLU A 489 -4.92 10.45 -9.94
CA GLU A 489 -3.73 9.65 -9.61
C GLU A 489 -2.82 9.40 -10.81
N ASN A 490 -3.22 9.84 -11.98
CA ASN A 490 -2.39 9.71 -13.19
C ASN A 490 -1.18 10.63 -13.15
N ALA A 491 -0.01 10.07 -12.88
CA ALA A 491 1.23 10.82 -12.72
C ALA A 491 1.60 11.62 -13.97
N ASN A 492 1.44 11.03 -15.16
CA ASN A 492 1.76 11.70 -16.44
C ASN A 492 0.82 12.89 -16.70
N LEU A 493 -0.46 12.74 -16.33
CA LEU A 493 -1.43 13.81 -16.43
C LEU A 493 -1.13 14.94 -15.44
N ALA A 494 -0.79 14.57 -14.20
CA ALA A 494 -0.41 15.51 -13.16
C ALA A 494 0.88 16.30 -13.53
N ALA A 495 1.87 15.63 -14.12
CA ALA A 495 3.09 16.28 -14.61
C ALA A 495 2.80 17.27 -15.75
N ALA A 496 1.98 16.87 -16.73
CA ALA A 496 1.58 17.76 -17.81
C ALA A 496 0.77 18.97 -17.31
N GLN A 497 -0.15 18.75 -16.38
CA GLN A 497 -0.91 19.82 -15.72
C GLN A 497 0.00 20.78 -14.95
N GLY A 498 0.93 20.24 -14.17
CA GLY A 498 1.91 21.01 -13.42
C GLY A 498 2.78 21.90 -14.32
N ARG A 499 3.28 21.33 -15.40
CA ARG A 499 4.04 22.07 -16.42
C ARG A 499 3.21 23.18 -17.04
N ALA A 500 1.97 22.91 -17.48
CA ALA A 500 1.10 23.91 -18.07
C ALA A 500 0.82 25.06 -17.11
N LYS A 501 0.51 24.76 -15.84
CA LYS A 501 0.29 25.77 -14.79
C LYS A 501 1.54 26.58 -14.50
N LEU A 502 2.70 25.94 -14.38
CA LEU A 502 3.99 26.62 -14.16
C LEU A 502 4.29 27.61 -15.28
N ARG A 503 4.16 27.17 -16.52
CA ARG A 503 4.46 28.01 -17.71
C ARG A 503 3.40 29.09 -17.96
N SER A 504 2.19 28.94 -17.42
CA SER A 504 1.14 29.97 -17.45
C SER A 504 1.15 30.93 -16.23
N GLY A 505 2.09 30.73 -15.28
CA GLY A 505 2.29 31.60 -14.12
C GLY A 505 1.53 31.20 -12.85
N ASP A 506 0.77 30.08 -12.85
CA ASP A 506 0.10 29.51 -11.68
C ASP A 506 1.08 28.62 -10.90
N GLN A 507 1.93 29.24 -10.07
CA GLN A 507 2.96 28.51 -9.30
C GLN A 507 2.36 27.58 -8.23
N ASP A 508 1.32 28.01 -7.54
CA ASP A 508 0.67 27.23 -6.49
C ASP A 508 -0.03 25.99 -7.07
N GLY A 509 -0.79 26.20 -8.15
CA GLY A 509 -1.42 25.10 -8.87
C GLY A 509 -0.41 24.15 -9.50
N ALA A 510 0.74 24.65 -9.97
CA ALA A 510 1.84 23.83 -10.47
C ALA A 510 2.45 22.96 -9.35
N ALA A 511 2.75 23.55 -8.19
CA ALA A 511 3.29 22.80 -7.05
C ALA A 511 2.37 21.65 -6.61
N LEU A 512 1.06 21.91 -6.55
CA LEU A 512 0.07 20.89 -6.23
C LEU A 512 0.04 19.75 -7.27
N ALA A 513 0.06 20.08 -8.55
CA ALA A 513 0.02 19.09 -9.63
C ALA A 513 1.32 18.27 -9.71
N LEU A 514 2.50 18.93 -9.65
CA LEU A 514 3.80 18.24 -9.65
C LEU A 514 3.99 17.40 -8.38
N GLY A 515 3.49 17.85 -7.23
CA GLY A 515 3.45 17.06 -6.01
C GLY A 515 2.65 15.78 -6.16
N ARG A 516 1.51 15.80 -6.88
CA ARG A 516 0.78 14.57 -7.22
C ARG A 516 1.58 13.66 -8.15
N ALA A 517 2.27 14.23 -9.14
CA ALA A 517 3.10 13.45 -10.05
C ALA A 517 4.21 12.70 -9.29
N ILE A 518 4.92 13.37 -8.37
CA ILE A 518 5.96 12.75 -7.52
C ILE A 518 5.38 11.63 -6.66
N ARG A 519 4.22 11.84 -6.04
CA ARG A 519 3.60 10.82 -5.18
C ARG A 519 3.25 9.53 -5.93
N ASN A 520 2.99 9.62 -7.22
CA ASN A 520 2.57 8.46 -8.02
C ASN A 520 3.71 7.88 -8.87
N ASN A 521 4.53 8.72 -9.51
CA ASN A 521 5.66 8.27 -10.32
C ASN A 521 6.74 9.35 -10.46
N PRO A 522 7.80 9.33 -9.65
CA PRO A 522 8.90 10.29 -9.75
C PRO A 522 9.85 10.03 -10.93
N PHE A 523 9.64 8.98 -11.73
CA PHE A 523 10.51 8.62 -12.86
C PHE A 523 10.14 9.29 -14.19
N ILE A 524 9.20 10.23 -14.18
CA ILE A 524 8.84 11.01 -15.38
C ILE A 524 10.00 11.96 -15.72
N PRO A 525 10.60 11.86 -16.92
CA PRO A 525 11.87 12.54 -17.23
C PRO A 525 11.86 14.05 -17.00
N THR A 526 10.82 14.74 -17.47
CA THR A 526 10.72 16.20 -17.41
C THR A 526 10.21 16.77 -16.10
N LEU A 527 9.74 15.91 -15.19
CA LEU A 527 9.15 16.30 -13.90
C LEU A 527 10.15 17.06 -13.03
N HIS A 528 11.38 16.57 -12.96
CA HIS A 528 12.43 17.17 -12.12
C HIS A 528 12.88 18.55 -12.60
N CYS A 529 12.81 18.81 -13.91
CA CYS A 529 13.08 20.14 -14.48
C CYS A 529 12.06 21.18 -14.01
N ASP A 530 10.78 20.81 -14.01
CA ASP A 530 9.71 21.67 -13.55
C ASP A 530 9.75 21.86 -12.02
N LEU A 531 10.12 20.80 -11.25
CA LEU A 531 10.33 20.88 -9.80
C LEU A 531 11.53 21.76 -9.42
N ALA A 532 12.62 21.71 -10.18
CA ALA A 532 13.77 22.59 -9.97
C ALA A 532 13.38 24.08 -10.05
N ALA A 533 12.45 24.42 -10.95
CA ALA A 533 11.95 25.79 -11.10
C ALA A 533 11.09 26.26 -9.91
N LEU A 534 10.48 25.34 -9.15
CA LEU A 534 9.63 25.62 -7.99
C LEU A 534 10.32 25.35 -6.65
N ALA A 535 11.58 24.90 -6.66
CA ALA A 535 12.25 24.45 -5.45
C ALA A 535 12.40 25.58 -4.42
N PRO A 536 12.00 25.37 -3.16
CA PRO A 536 11.99 26.40 -2.12
C PRO A 536 13.39 26.78 -1.60
N THR A 537 14.38 25.90 -1.84
CA THR A 537 15.78 26.09 -1.41
C THR A 537 16.75 25.81 -2.54
N GLU A 538 17.91 26.45 -2.48
CA GLU A 538 18.99 26.23 -3.46
C GLU A 538 19.47 24.76 -3.46
N ALA A 539 19.56 24.12 -2.28
CA ALA A 539 19.94 22.72 -2.17
C ALA A 539 18.93 21.80 -2.91
N ARG A 540 17.63 22.05 -2.73
CA ARG A 540 16.58 21.28 -3.44
C ARG A 540 16.63 21.55 -4.93
N ARG A 541 16.79 22.81 -5.34
CA ARG A 541 16.91 23.18 -6.75
C ARG A 541 18.06 22.44 -7.45
N LEU A 542 19.24 22.38 -6.81
CA LEU A 542 20.39 21.68 -7.36
C LEU A 542 20.15 20.15 -7.42
N ALA A 543 19.50 19.58 -6.44
CA ALA A 543 19.14 18.16 -6.43
C ALA A 543 18.19 17.82 -7.59
N GLU A 544 17.11 18.60 -7.76
CA GLU A 544 16.15 18.42 -8.85
C GLU A 544 16.78 18.67 -10.21
N GLN A 545 17.65 19.69 -10.33
CA GLN A 545 18.37 19.98 -11.58
C GLN A 545 19.29 18.81 -11.98
N LYS A 546 19.99 18.21 -11.03
CA LYS A 546 20.81 17.02 -11.29
C LYS A 546 19.98 15.85 -11.84
N LEU A 547 18.77 15.65 -11.31
CA LEU A 547 17.85 14.62 -11.80
C LEU A 547 17.29 14.97 -13.18
N CYS A 548 16.96 16.25 -13.43
CA CYS A 548 16.56 16.75 -14.74
C CYS A 548 17.64 16.44 -15.79
N ASP A 549 18.90 16.80 -15.54
CA ASP A 549 20.03 16.59 -16.45
C ASP A 549 20.31 15.10 -16.71
N ALA A 550 20.20 14.26 -15.67
CA ALA A 550 20.42 12.81 -15.75
C ALA A 550 19.33 12.06 -16.53
N LYS A 551 18.11 12.59 -16.58
CA LYS A 551 16.95 11.97 -17.24
C LYS A 551 16.68 12.52 -18.63
N GLY A 552 17.51 13.43 -19.14
CA GLY A 552 17.44 13.97 -20.50
C GLY A 552 16.39 15.06 -20.67
N GLY A 553 16.34 15.98 -19.72
CA GLY A 553 15.52 17.19 -19.78
C GLY A 553 15.97 18.17 -20.85
#